data_caf9b422a77cf0b80d161cd396117abe
#
_entry.id   caf9b422a77cf0b80d161cd396117abe
#
_cell.length_a   1.000
_cell.length_b   1.000
_cell.length_c   1.000
_cell.angle_alpha   90.00
_cell.angle_beta   90.00
_cell.angle_gamma   90.00
#
_symmetry.space_group_name_H-M   'P 1'
#
loop_
_entity.id
_entity.type
_entity.pdbx_description
1 polymer ?
#
loop_
_entity_poly.entity_id
_entity_poly.type
_entity_poly.pdbx_seq_one_letter_code
_entity_poly.pdbx_strand_id
1 'polypeptide(L)'
;MSRVGVNIHEYQGKALFREEGVAVQEGVHCTTVNQALEAYDSLGSKIVAVKSQIHAGGRGKGNLYCPDTGDLQMEGGVKIALSRDEVETYSKNILGNILVTKQSGPEGKMVNNLYIEAGCEIAHEYYLALLVDREEDAILVMASTEGGVDIEEVAETTPQAIHKAWTDSSGKLPTGADSAMADSLGLTGVSKDSFKEMLGRLVSMFVSRDCSMVEINPLVKAGDGAMIALDSKISFDDNASFRHPWR
;
A
#
# COMPACT_ATOMS: atom_id res chain seq x y z
N MET A 1 2.35 -14.41 22.96
CA MET A 1 3.17 -14.22 21.76
C MET A 1 2.20 -13.93 20.61
N SER A 2 2.12 -12.67 20.17
CA SER A 2 1.33 -12.35 18.98
C SER A 2 2.05 -12.99 17.78
N ARG A 3 1.43 -13.97 17.13
CA ARG A 3 1.92 -14.48 15.86
C ARG A 3 1.79 -13.35 14.85
N VAL A 4 2.91 -12.84 14.39
CA VAL A 4 2.97 -11.85 13.31
C VAL A 4 2.58 -12.61 12.05
N GLY A 5 1.46 -12.25 11.44
CA GLY A 5 1.01 -12.85 10.18
C GLY A 5 2.06 -12.69 9.07
N VAL A 6 2.01 -13.54 8.04
CA VAL A 6 2.88 -13.42 6.87
C VAL A 6 2.58 -12.10 6.16
N ASN A 7 3.55 -11.20 6.16
CA ASN A 7 3.51 -9.94 5.42
C ASN A 7 4.18 -10.11 4.07
N ILE A 8 3.61 -9.54 3.02
CA ILE A 8 4.20 -9.50 1.69
C ILE A 8 4.70 -8.08 1.36
N HIS A 9 5.62 -7.98 0.40
CA HIS A 9 6.06 -6.69 -0.11
C HIS A 9 4.96 -5.98 -0.90
N GLU A 10 5.04 -4.66 -1.01
CA GLU A 10 4.10 -3.84 -1.78
C GLU A 10 3.91 -4.34 -3.21
N TYR A 11 5.01 -4.67 -3.92
CA TYR A 11 4.91 -5.16 -5.31
C TYR A 11 4.13 -6.48 -5.41
N GLN A 12 4.23 -7.36 -4.41
CA GLN A 12 3.45 -8.61 -4.34
C GLN A 12 1.98 -8.31 -4.04
N GLY A 13 1.72 -7.39 -3.11
CA GLY A 13 0.36 -6.95 -2.78
C GLY A 13 -0.33 -6.30 -3.99
N LYS A 14 0.39 -5.47 -4.75
CA LYS A 14 -0.15 -4.88 -5.99
C LYS A 14 -0.37 -5.90 -7.11
N ALA A 15 0.47 -6.93 -7.20
CA ALA A 15 0.23 -8.05 -8.11
C ALA A 15 -1.09 -8.76 -7.76
N LEU A 16 -1.31 -9.03 -6.46
CA LEU A 16 -2.54 -9.62 -5.98
C LEU A 16 -3.76 -8.70 -6.25
N PHE A 17 -3.63 -7.40 -6.02
CA PHE A 17 -4.68 -6.43 -6.36
C PHE A 17 -5.05 -6.49 -7.85
N ARG A 18 -4.07 -6.57 -8.77
CA ARG A 18 -4.35 -6.74 -10.20
C ARG A 18 -5.10 -8.03 -10.51
N GLU A 19 -4.69 -9.15 -9.93
CA GLU A 19 -5.38 -10.44 -10.10
C GLU A 19 -6.85 -10.36 -9.69
N GLU A 20 -7.15 -9.62 -8.63
CA GLU A 20 -8.52 -9.42 -8.12
C GLU A 20 -9.23 -8.23 -8.80
N GLY A 21 -8.59 -7.58 -9.77
CA GLY A 21 -9.15 -6.46 -10.52
C GLY A 21 -9.22 -5.13 -9.77
N VAL A 22 -8.50 -5.00 -8.65
CA VAL A 22 -8.34 -3.73 -7.93
C VAL A 22 -7.35 -2.86 -8.71
N ALA A 23 -7.74 -1.62 -9.01
CA ALA A 23 -6.92 -0.71 -9.79
C ALA A 23 -5.65 -0.29 -9.03
N VAL A 24 -4.51 -0.46 -9.69
CA VAL A 24 -3.17 -0.07 -9.22
C VAL A 24 -2.39 0.56 -10.37
N GLN A 25 -1.37 1.35 -10.06
CA GLN A 25 -0.45 1.85 -11.07
C GLN A 25 0.39 0.71 -11.67
N GLU A 26 0.79 0.88 -12.93
CA GLU A 26 1.76 0.00 -13.57
C GLU A 26 3.12 0.13 -12.87
N GLY A 27 3.75 -1.01 -12.63
CA GLY A 27 5.05 -1.02 -11.97
C GLY A 27 5.77 -2.34 -12.12
N VAL A 28 7.09 -2.29 -11.94
CA VAL A 28 8.01 -3.40 -12.15
C VAL A 28 8.86 -3.62 -10.91
N HIS A 29 8.92 -4.84 -10.42
CA HIS A 29 9.83 -5.26 -9.36
C HIS A 29 11.25 -5.42 -9.90
N CYS A 30 12.24 -4.88 -9.19
CA CYS A 30 13.65 -4.88 -9.58
C CYS A 30 14.54 -5.25 -8.38
N THR A 31 15.61 -5.98 -8.66
CA THR A 31 16.63 -6.34 -7.68
C THR A 31 18.02 -5.77 -8.03
N THR A 32 18.14 -5.14 -9.18
CA THR A 32 19.36 -4.49 -9.65
C THR A 32 19.06 -3.12 -10.25
N VAL A 33 20.08 -2.26 -10.31
CA VAL A 33 19.98 -0.94 -10.95
C VAL A 33 19.65 -1.08 -12.43
N ASN A 34 20.23 -2.05 -13.13
CA ASN A 34 19.95 -2.26 -14.57
C ASN A 34 18.47 -2.61 -14.78
N GLN A 35 17.89 -3.51 -13.97
CA GLN A 35 16.46 -3.80 -14.03
C GLN A 35 15.60 -2.57 -13.76
N ALA A 36 16.01 -1.68 -12.84
CA ALA A 36 15.28 -0.44 -12.57
C ALA A 36 15.30 0.51 -13.80
N LEU A 37 16.41 0.57 -14.52
CA LEU A 37 16.51 1.35 -15.77
C LEU A 37 15.67 0.75 -16.91
N GLU A 38 15.70 -0.56 -17.06
CA GLU A 38 14.84 -1.27 -18.03
C GLU A 38 13.35 -1.08 -17.70
N ALA A 39 13.00 -1.10 -16.41
CA ALA A 39 11.65 -0.83 -15.93
C ALA A 39 11.19 0.58 -16.29
N TYR A 40 12.03 1.60 -16.06
CA TYR A 40 11.76 2.98 -16.46
C TYR A 40 11.50 3.09 -17.96
N ASP A 41 12.37 2.50 -18.76
CA ASP A 41 12.26 2.52 -20.22
C ASP A 41 10.96 1.83 -20.69
N SER A 42 10.59 0.71 -20.06
CA SER A 42 9.39 -0.08 -20.42
C SER A 42 8.07 0.57 -20.00
N LEU A 43 8.05 1.27 -18.87
CA LEU A 43 6.85 1.95 -18.37
C LEU A 43 6.45 3.13 -19.25
N GLY A 44 7.40 3.73 -19.99
CA GLY A 44 7.11 4.85 -20.89
C GLY A 44 6.54 6.09 -20.22
N SER A 45 6.58 6.14 -18.87
CA SER A 45 6.10 7.26 -18.08
C SER A 45 7.22 8.28 -17.87
N LYS A 46 6.89 9.57 -18.02
CA LYS A 46 7.86 10.66 -17.74
C LYS A 46 8.18 10.81 -16.26
N ILE A 47 7.30 10.33 -15.41
CA ILE A 47 7.42 10.41 -13.96
C ILE A 47 7.27 9.01 -13.41
N VAL A 48 8.23 8.55 -12.63
CA VAL A 48 8.15 7.28 -11.91
C VAL A 48 8.48 7.44 -10.44
N ALA A 49 7.93 6.58 -9.61
CA ALA A 49 8.33 6.43 -8.22
C ALA A 49 9.32 5.28 -8.10
N VAL A 50 10.48 5.54 -7.51
CA VAL A 50 11.49 4.54 -7.11
C VAL A 50 11.21 4.22 -5.64
N LYS A 51 10.66 3.03 -5.38
CA LYS A 51 10.19 2.64 -4.05
C LYS A 51 11.03 1.50 -3.48
N SER A 52 11.70 1.73 -2.35
CA SER A 52 12.32 0.66 -1.57
C SER A 52 11.27 -0.36 -1.10
N GLN A 53 11.60 -1.64 -1.10
CA GLN A 53 10.71 -2.71 -0.65
C GLN A 53 11.28 -3.35 0.62
N ILE A 54 10.66 -3.07 1.76
CA ILE A 54 10.95 -3.67 3.07
C ILE A 54 9.65 -3.98 3.80
N HIS A 55 9.68 -4.93 4.73
CA HIS A 55 8.54 -5.23 5.60
C HIS A 55 8.44 -4.22 6.75
N ALA A 56 8.26 -2.94 6.41
CA ALA A 56 7.97 -1.85 7.33
C ALA A 56 7.31 -0.69 6.59
N GLY A 57 6.40 0.01 7.26
CA GLY A 57 5.81 1.25 6.76
C GLY A 57 6.71 2.47 7.02
N GLY A 58 6.22 3.64 6.57
CA GLY A 58 6.93 4.92 6.76
C GLY A 58 8.16 5.09 5.88
N ARG A 59 8.31 4.31 4.80
CA ARG A 59 9.47 4.30 3.91
C ARG A 59 9.82 5.67 3.33
N GLY A 60 8.80 6.45 2.97
CA GLY A 60 8.99 7.80 2.40
C GLY A 60 9.67 8.79 3.35
N LYS A 61 9.52 8.60 4.67
CA LYS A 61 10.11 9.45 5.73
C LYS A 61 11.33 8.80 6.40
N GLY A 62 11.75 7.62 5.96
CA GLY A 62 12.93 6.92 6.50
C GLY A 62 14.23 7.44 5.94
N ASN A 63 15.35 7.02 6.53
CA ASN A 63 16.70 7.35 6.10
C ASN A 63 17.48 6.09 5.72
N LEU A 64 18.27 6.19 4.65
CA LEU A 64 19.10 5.10 4.13
C LEU A 64 20.55 5.30 4.57
N TYR A 65 21.13 4.27 5.15
CA TYR A 65 22.49 4.27 5.67
C TYR A 65 23.34 3.18 5.02
N CYS A 66 24.61 3.47 4.76
CA CYS A 66 25.56 2.49 4.29
C CYS A 66 25.78 1.41 5.38
N PRO A 67 25.65 0.11 5.07
CA PRO A 67 25.83 -0.94 6.06
C PRO A 67 27.28 -1.04 6.60
N ASP A 68 28.28 -0.65 5.79
CA ASP A 68 29.69 -0.79 6.13
C ASP A 68 30.21 0.39 6.96
N THR A 69 29.77 1.63 6.67
CA THR A 69 30.28 2.84 7.30
C THR A 69 29.29 3.48 8.27
N GLY A 70 28.01 3.20 8.14
CA GLY A 70 26.94 3.86 8.88
C GLY A 70 26.60 5.28 8.37
N ASP A 71 27.22 5.71 7.27
CA ASP A 71 26.98 7.04 6.72
C ASP A 71 25.60 7.15 6.07
N LEU A 72 24.94 8.31 6.22
CA LEU A 72 23.69 8.63 5.56
C LEU A 72 23.91 8.71 4.03
N GLN A 73 23.22 7.85 3.30
CA GLN A 73 23.28 7.81 1.83
C GLN A 73 22.17 8.63 1.19
N MET A 74 20.96 8.56 1.75
CA MET A 74 19.81 9.28 1.23
C MET A 74 18.71 9.40 2.30
N GLU A 75 18.01 10.53 2.30
CA GLU A 75 16.76 10.71 3.02
C GLU A 75 15.59 10.24 2.15
N GLY A 76 14.65 9.52 2.74
CA GLY A 76 13.47 8.97 2.06
C GLY A 76 13.76 7.71 1.23
N GLY A 77 13.09 6.62 1.55
CA GLY A 77 13.16 5.36 0.80
C GLY A 77 12.16 5.29 -0.38
N VAL A 78 11.46 6.38 -0.68
CA VAL A 78 10.58 6.55 -1.86
C VAL A 78 10.95 7.88 -2.51
N LYS A 79 11.29 7.84 -3.81
CA LYS A 79 11.70 9.01 -4.58
C LYS A 79 10.94 9.09 -5.89
N ILE A 80 10.57 10.31 -6.26
CA ILE A 80 10.01 10.60 -7.57
C ILE A 80 11.18 10.93 -8.50
N ALA A 81 11.27 10.22 -9.62
CA ALA A 81 12.26 10.42 -10.66
C ALA A 81 11.60 10.96 -11.93
N LEU A 82 12.20 12.00 -12.50
CA LEU A 82 11.76 12.68 -13.72
C LEU A 82 12.66 12.33 -14.93
N SER A 83 13.71 11.57 -14.68
CA SER A 83 14.66 11.16 -15.71
C SER A 83 15.25 9.78 -15.41
N ARG A 84 15.82 9.17 -16.44
CA ARG A 84 16.53 7.90 -16.33
C ARG A 84 17.75 7.98 -15.39
N ASP A 85 18.47 9.11 -15.41
CA ASP A 85 19.64 9.35 -14.56
C ASP A 85 19.25 9.46 -13.08
N GLU A 86 18.08 10.04 -12.79
CA GLU A 86 17.55 10.08 -11.43
C GLU A 86 17.14 8.68 -10.95
N VAL A 87 16.53 7.85 -11.82
CA VAL A 87 16.23 6.44 -11.49
C VAL A 87 17.51 5.69 -11.16
N GLU A 88 18.59 5.88 -11.96
CA GLU A 88 19.89 5.27 -11.70
C GLU A 88 20.45 5.70 -10.35
N THR A 89 20.45 7.00 -10.09
CA THR A 89 21.00 7.60 -8.86
C THR A 89 20.23 7.09 -7.63
N TYR A 90 18.89 7.15 -7.65
CA TYR A 90 18.09 6.71 -6.52
C TYR A 90 18.19 5.19 -6.31
N SER A 91 18.22 4.40 -7.38
CA SER A 91 18.37 2.96 -7.27
C SER A 91 19.72 2.55 -6.65
N LYS A 92 20.81 3.23 -7.01
CA LYS A 92 22.13 3.03 -6.39
C LYS A 92 22.17 3.38 -4.90
N ASN A 93 21.48 4.47 -4.52
CA ASN A 93 21.44 4.94 -3.14
C ASN A 93 20.47 4.14 -2.27
N ILE A 94 19.55 3.36 -2.86
CA ILE A 94 18.58 2.55 -2.13
C ILE A 94 19.05 1.10 -2.00
N LEU A 95 19.46 0.46 -3.11
CA LEU A 95 19.82 -0.96 -3.10
C LEU A 95 21.07 -1.22 -2.27
N GLY A 96 21.03 -2.24 -1.42
CA GLY A 96 22.14 -2.64 -0.56
C GLY A 96 22.34 -1.76 0.67
N ASN A 97 21.55 -0.70 0.86
CA ASN A 97 21.59 0.16 2.03
C ASN A 97 20.51 -0.21 3.05
N ILE A 98 20.71 0.20 4.30
CA ILE A 98 19.79 -0.06 5.42
C ILE A 98 18.79 1.10 5.51
N LEU A 99 17.51 0.82 5.32
CA LEU A 99 16.43 1.79 5.51
C LEU A 99 15.92 1.74 6.94
N VAL A 100 16.10 2.84 7.64
CA VAL A 100 15.58 3.06 8.99
C VAL A 100 14.31 3.89 8.92
N THR A 101 13.22 3.36 9.45
CA THR A 101 11.93 4.03 9.57
C THR A 101 11.42 3.98 11.00
N LYS A 102 10.40 4.75 11.35
CA LYS A 102 9.75 4.67 12.68
C LYS A 102 9.28 3.24 12.98
N GLN A 103 8.80 2.50 11.96
CA GLN A 103 8.26 1.15 12.14
C GLN A 103 9.33 0.04 12.07
N SER A 104 10.48 0.26 11.39
CA SER A 104 11.56 -0.74 11.36
C SER A 104 12.39 -0.76 12.65
N GLY A 105 12.29 0.28 13.44
CA GLY A 105 13.18 0.50 14.57
C GLY A 105 14.61 0.96 14.13
N PRO A 106 15.50 1.20 15.11
CA PRO A 106 16.84 1.77 14.86
C PRO A 106 17.77 0.84 14.05
N GLU A 107 17.56 -0.46 14.11
CA GLU A 107 18.33 -1.45 13.32
C GLU A 107 18.03 -1.34 11.81
N GLY A 108 16.88 -0.80 11.44
CA GLY A 108 16.45 -0.69 10.06
C GLY A 108 16.26 -2.04 9.36
N LYS A 109 16.13 -1.97 8.04
CA LYS A 109 16.03 -3.15 7.16
C LYS A 109 16.88 -2.93 5.91
N MET A 110 17.66 -3.93 5.52
CA MET A 110 18.41 -3.90 4.27
C MET A 110 17.43 -3.92 3.08
N VAL A 111 17.68 -3.05 2.12
CA VAL A 111 16.85 -2.95 0.90
C VAL A 111 17.46 -3.78 -0.21
N ASN A 112 16.86 -4.93 -0.49
CA ASN A 112 17.26 -5.84 -1.57
C ASN A 112 16.36 -5.74 -2.79
N ASN A 113 15.23 -5.03 -2.68
CA ASN A 113 14.20 -4.97 -3.69
C ASN A 113 13.73 -3.53 -3.90
N LEU A 114 13.50 -3.17 -5.16
CA LEU A 114 12.86 -1.93 -5.59
C LEU A 114 11.54 -2.24 -6.30
N TYR A 115 10.67 -1.28 -6.28
CA TYR A 115 9.50 -1.23 -7.16
C TYR A 115 9.52 0.08 -7.92
N ILE A 116 9.65 0.01 -9.25
CA ILE A 116 9.60 1.18 -10.14
C ILE A 116 8.18 1.28 -10.64
N GLU A 117 7.50 2.35 -10.30
CA GLU A 117 6.07 2.52 -10.55
C GLU A 117 5.79 3.80 -11.33
N ALA A 118 4.91 3.71 -12.32
CA ALA A 118 4.47 4.87 -13.09
C ALA A 118 3.78 5.89 -12.18
N GLY A 119 4.07 7.16 -12.37
CA GLY A 119 3.39 8.25 -11.66
C GLY A 119 1.92 8.33 -12.04
N CYS A 120 1.10 8.86 -11.15
CA CYS A 120 -0.28 9.23 -11.44
C CYS A 120 -0.58 10.65 -10.99
N GLU A 121 -1.59 11.24 -11.59
CA GLU A 121 -2.12 12.51 -11.13
C GLU A 121 -3.00 12.27 -9.90
N ILE A 122 -2.61 12.83 -8.76
CA ILE A 122 -3.30 12.66 -7.49
C ILE A 122 -4.17 13.90 -7.24
N ALA A 123 -5.49 13.72 -7.32
CA ALA A 123 -6.44 14.79 -6.99
C ALA A 123 -6.73 14.83 -5.48
N HIS A 124 -6.74 13.67 -4.81
CA HIS A 124 -6.91 13.55 -3.36
C HIS A 124 -6.41 12.21 -2.86
N GLU A 125 -5.93 12.18 -1.62
CA GLU A 125 -5.47 10.97 -0.92
C GLU A 125 -6.46 10.57 0.18
N TYR A 126 -6.77 9.28 0.25
CA TYR A 126 -7.65 8.67 1.24
C TYR A 126 -6.90 7.54 1.95
N TYR A 127 -7.42 7.14 3.10
CA TYR A 127 -7.05 5.91 3.79
C TYR A 127 -8.14 4.85 3.59
N LEU A 128 -7.76 3.60 3.37
CA LEU A 128 -8.67 2.46 3.36
C LEU A 128 -7.99 1.24 3.99
N ALA A 129 -8.65 0.60 4.95
CA ALA A 129 -8.17 -0.66 5.52
C ALA A 129 -9.31 -1.64 5.78
N LEU A 130 -8.97 -2.92 5.70
CA LEU A 130 -9.80 -4.05 6.11
C LEU A 130 -9.03 -4.83 7.18
N LEU A 131 -9.68 -5.14 8.30
CA LEU A 131 -9.09 -5.80 9.45
C LEU A 131 -10.04 -6.86 10.00
N VAL A 132 -9.52 -7.94 10.58
CA VAL A 132 -10.33 -8.86 11.36
C VAL A 132 -10.68 -8.20 12.70
N ASP A 133 -11.97 -7.96 12.92
CA ASP A 133 -12.51 -7.54 14.22
C ASP A 133 -13.01 -8.78 14.96
N ARG A 134 -12.28 -9.14 16.02
CA ARG A 134 -12.58 -10.34 16.81
C ARG A 134 -13.68 -10.13 17.83
N GLU A 135 -13.97 -8.88 18.21
CA GLU A 135 -15.03 -8.55 19.14
C GLU A 135 -16.39 -8.65 18.46
N GLU A 136 -16.46 -8.20 17.20
CA GLU A 136 -17.67 -8.23 16.39
C GLU A 136 -17.78 -9.51 15.51
N ASP A 137 -16.78 -10.39 15.54
CA ASP A 137 -16.70 -11.59 14.68
C ASP A 137 -16.93 -11.26 13.19
N ALA A 138 -16.29 -10.18 12.72
CA ALA A 138 -16.54 -9.57 11.43
C ALA A 138 -15.25 -9.01 10.80
N ILE A 139 -15.35 -8.58 9.54
CA ILE A 139 -14.32 -7.76 8.90
C ILE A 139 -14.71 -6.30 9.12
N LEU A 140 -13.86 -5.56 9.81
CA LEU A 140 -13.96 -4.12 9.92
C LEU A 140 -13.37 -3.46 8.68
N VAL A 141 -14.15 -2.65 8.00
CA VAL A 141 -13.70 -1.72 6.96
C VAL A 141 -13.56 -0.34 7.57
N MET A 142 -12.39 0.27 7.44
CA MET A 142 -12.11 1.64 7.87
C MET A 142 -11.70 2.48 6.67
N ALA A 143 -12.23 3.69 6.57
CA ALA A 143 -11.86 4.65 5.55
C ALA A 143 -11.79 6.07 6.12
N SER A 144 -10.91 6.91 5.58
CA SER A 144 -10.76 8.32 5.97
C SER A 144 -10.40 9.19 4.78
N THR A 145 -10.79 10.47 4.84
CA THR A 145 -10.31 11.51 3.94
C THR A 145 -8.86 11.93 4.22
N GLU A 146 -8.29 11.49 5.33
CA GLU A 146 -6.91 11.75 5.76
C GLU A 146 -6.01 10.61 5.29
N GLY A 147 -5.61 10.65 4.01
CA GLY A 147 -4.68 9.68 3.41
C GLY A 147 -3.23 10.16 3.44
N GLY A 148 -2.27 9.23 3.23
CA GLY A 148 -0.84 9.54 3.19
C GLY A 148 -0.21 9.90 4.54
N VAL A 149 -0.98 9.82 5.63
CA VAL A 149 -0.56 10.12 7.00
C VAL A 149 -0.68 8.90 7.91
N ASP A 150 -0.15 9.03 9.14
CA ASP A 150 -0.24 7.99 10.15
C ASP A 150 -1.69 7.93 10.68
N ILE A 151 -2.39 6.84 10.46
CA ILE A 151 -3.82 6.72 10.82
C ILE A 151 -4.02 6.67 12.34
N GLU A 152 -3.03 6.23 13.09
CA GLU A 152 -3.06 6.25 14.55
C GLU A 152 -3.10 7.71 15.06
N GLU A 153 -2.36 8.62 14.44
CA GLU A 153 -2.41 10.05 14.75
C GLU A 153 -3.78 10.65 14.43
N VAL A 154 -4.39 10.26 13.30
CA VAL A 154 -5.76 10.67 12.94
C VAL A 154 -6.76 10.14 13.97
N ALA A 155 -6.61 8.89 14.42
CA ALA A 155 -7.48 8.29 15.43
C ALA A 155 -7.42 9.01 16.79
N GLU A 156 -6.25 9.53 17.15
CA GLU A 156 -6.06 10.29 18.40
C GLU A 156 -6.57 11.73 18.30
N THR A 157 -6.31 12.41 17.18
CA THR A 157 -6.58 13.84 17.01
C THR A 157 -7.94 14.15 16.43
N THR A 158 -8.40 13.31 15.48
CA THR A 158 -9.60 13.55 14.68
C THR A 158 -10.38 12.24 14.43
N PRO A 159 -10.78 11.50 15.48
CA PRO A 159 -11.41 10.18 15.35
C PRO A 159 -12.69 10.20 14.50
N GLN A 160 -13.39 11.32 14.43
CA GLN A 160 -14.58 11.50 13.58
C GLN A 160 -14.27 11.49 12.07
N ALA A 161 -13.01 11.63 11.65
CA ALA A 161 -12.59 11.52 10.27
C ALA A 161 -12.46 10.05 9.82
N ILE A 162 -12.56 9.08 10.74
CA ILE A 162 -12.48 7.65 10.45
C ILE A 162 -13.89 7.06 10.39
N HIS A 163 -14.30 6.65 9.21
CA HIS A 163 -15.58 5.99 8.97
C HIS A 163 -15.40 4.47 9.03
N LYS A 164 -16.34 3.78 9.67
CA LYS A 164 -16.29 2.34 9.91
C LYS A 164 -17.53 1.65 9.41
N ALA A 165 -17.35 0.45 8.86
CA ALA A 165 -18.43 -0.47 8.53
C ALA A 165 -17.97 -1.90 8.81
N TRP A 166 -18.89 -2.77 9.21
CA TRP A 166 -18.61 -4.17 9.48
C TRP A 166 -19.35 -5.05 8.49
N THR A 167 -18.70 -6.14 8.08
CA THR A 167 -19.37 -7.20 7.33
C THR A 167 -20.31 -8.00 8.24
N ASP A 168 -21.19 -8.78 7.65
CA ASP A 168 -21.87 -9.87 8.36
C ASP A 168 -20.90 -11.08 8.57
N SER A 169 -21.36 -12.10 9.27
CA SER A 169 -20.61 -13.34 9.52
C SER A 169 -20.26 -14.15 8.26
N SER A 170 -20.86 -13.83 7.11
CA SER A 170 -20.53 -14.41 5.81
C SER A 170 -19.44 -13.62 5.07
N GLY A 171 -18.94 -12.53 5.67
CA GLY A 171 -17.95 -11.65 5.05
C GLY A 171 -18.54 -10.69 4.03
N LYS A 172 -19.83 -10.37 4.09
CA LYS A 172 -20.49 -9.43 3.17
C LYS A 172 -20.82 -8.12 3.87
N LEU A 173 -20.59 -7.01 3.18
CA LEU A 173 -21.07 -5.72 3.65
C LEU A 173 -22.58 -5.64 3.62
N PRO A 174 -23.21 -5.01 4.63
CA PRO A 174 -24.65 -4.71 4.59
C PRO A 174 -25.03 -3.91 3.34
N THR A 175 -26.23 -4.13 2.85
CA THR A 175 -26.73 -3.42 1.67
C THR A 175 -26.64 -1.90 1.86
N GLY A 176 -25.95 -1.23 0.95
CA GLY A 176 -25.77 0.22 0.95
C GLY A 176 -24.62 0.74 1.84
N ALA A 177 -23.93 -0.12 2.61
CA ALA A 177 -22.78 0.30 3.44
C ALA A 177 -21.63 0.84 2.60
N ASP A 178 -21.36 0.25 1.42
CA ASP A 178 -20.42 0.73 0.44
C ASP A 178 -20.74 2.15 -0.05
N SER A 179 -22.02 2.41 -0.35
CA SER A 179 -22.50 3.72 -0.77
C SER A 179 -22.41 4.76 0.35
N ALA A 180 -22.82 4.37 1.57
CA ALA A 180 -22.75 5.25 2.74
C ALA A 180 -21.30 5.63 3.07
N MET A 181 -20.37 4.68 2.97
CA MET A 181 -18.94 4.96 3.18
C MET A 181 -18.39 5.89 2.09
N ALA A 182 -18.73 5.67 0.82
CA ALA A 182 -18.33 6.57 -0.27
C ALA A 182 -18.88 7.99 -0.07
N ASP A 183 -20.14 8.12 0.40
CA ASP A 183 -20.74 9.43 0.73
C ASP A 183 -20.02 10.12 1.88
N SER A 184 -19.62 9.36 2.91
CA SER A 184 -18.84 9.90 4.04
C SER A 184 -17.46 10.43 3.63
N LEU A 185 -16.87 9.85 2.57
CA LEU A 185 -15.62 10.33 1.98
C LEU A 185 -15.82 11.48 0.98
N GLY A 186 -17.06 11.94 0.77
CA GLY A 186 -17.37 12.99 -0.20
C GLY A 186 -17.23 12.55 -1.66
N LEU A 187 -17.25 11.24 -1.95
CA LEU A 187 -17.12 10.70 -3.29
C LEU A 187 -18.44 10.78 -4.05
N THR A 188 -18.37 11.21 -5.32
CA THR A 188 -19.54 11.36 -6.18
C THR A 188 -19.24 10.88 -7.61
N GLY A 189 -20.28 10.51 -8.37
CA GLY A 189 -20.12 10.10 -9.78
C GLY A 189 -19.10 8.97 -9.95
N VAL A 190 -18.17 9.13 -10.88
CA VAL A 190 -17.15 8.13 -11.23
C VAL A 190 -16.38 7.65 -10.01
N SER A 191 -15.96 8.57 -9.11
CA SER A 191 -15.17 8.19 -7.94
C SER A 191 -15.97 7.36 -6.93
N LYS A 192 -17.26 7.62 -6.78
CA LYS A 192 -18.15 6.83 -5.93
C LYS A 192 -18.31 5.40 -6.48
N ASP A 193 -18.57 5.27 -7.77
CA ASP A 193 -18.75 3.97 -8.41
C ASP A 193 -17.46 3.16 -8.40
N SER A 194 -16.32 3.79 -8.71
CA SER A 194 -15.00 3.17 -8.66
C SER A 194 -14.63 2.70 -7.25
N PHE A 195 -14.91 3.51 -6.21
CA PHE A 195 -14.69 3.13 -4.81
C PHE A 195 -15.53 1.92 -4.40
N LYS A 196 -16.81 1.92 -4.73
CA LYS A 196 -17.73 0.80 -4.40
C LYS A 196 -17.30 -0.50 -5.05
N GLU A 197 -16.91 -0.44 -6.34
CA GLU A 197 -16.40 -1.60 -7.06
C GLU A 197 -15.12 -2.12 -6.42
N MET A 198 -14.15 -1.23 -6.14
CA MET A 198 -12.90 -1.57 -5.47
C MET A 198 -13.14 -2.19 -4.10
N LEU A 199 -14.00 -1.59 -3.27
CA LEU A 199 -14.31 -2.09 -1.95
C LEU A 199 -14.92 -3.50 -1.99
N GLY A 200 -15.84 -3.75 -2.93
CA GLY A 200 -16.43 -5.09 -3.13
C GLY A 200 -15.37 -6.14 -3.49
N ARG A 201 -14.43 -5.81 -4.36
CA ARG A 201 -13.29 -6.67 -4.75
C ARG A 201 -12.35 -6.93 -3.58
N LEU A 202 -12.01 -5.89 -2.80
CA LEU A 202 -11.15 -6.01 -1.61
C LEU A 202 -11.77 -6.89 -0.52
N VAL A 203 -13.06 -6.75 -0.25
CA VAL A 203 -13.76 -7.60 0.72
C VAL A 203 -13.78 -9.05 0.24
N SER A 204 -14.06 -9.30 -1.05
CA SER A 204 -14.02 -10.64 -1.64
C SER A 204 -12.62 -11.26 -1.55
N MET A 205 -11.58 -10.50 -1.91
CA MET A 205 -10.19 -10.90 -1.79
C MET A 205 -9.81 -11.21 -0.34
N PHE A 206 -10.21 -10.35 0.60
CA PHE A 206 -9.91 -10.52 2.02
C PHE A 206 -10.37 -11.88 2.54
N VAL A 207 -11.60 -12.27 2.19
CA VAL A 207 -12.18 -13.57 2.55
C VAL A 207 -11.51 -14.72 1.80
N SER A 208 -11.43 -14.64 0.47
CA SER A 208 -10.96 -15.75 -0.38
C SER A 208 -9.47 -16.05 -0.21
N ARG A 209 -8.69 -15.04 0.19
CA ARG A 209 -7.24 -15.16 0.40
C ARG A 209 -6.86 -15.29 1.87
N ASP A 210 -7.83 -15.44 2.80
CA ASP A 210 -7.58 -15.48 4.24
C ASP A 210 -6.65 -14.35 4.71
N CYS A 211 -6.97 -13.13 4.32
CA CYS A 211 -6.25 -11.96 4.82
C CYS A 211 -6.60 -11.71 6.28
N SER A 212 -5.64 -11.25 7.06
CA SER A 212 -5.86 -10.74 8.42
C SER A 212 -5.85 -9.20 8.44
N MET A 213 -5.23 -8.59 7.44
CA MET A 213 -5.18 -7.14 7.23
C MET A 213 -4.94 -6.82 5.76
N VAL A 214 -5.64 -5.81 5.25
CA VAL A 214 -5.34 -5.12 4.00
C VAL A 214 -5.37 -3.63 4.29
N GLU A 215 -4.29 -2.92 4.01
CA GLU A 215 -4.20 -1.46 4.19
C GLU A 215 -3.72 -0.83 2.87
N ILE A 216 -4.39 0.22 2.47
CA ILE A 216 -4.09 1.06 1.31
C ILE A 216 -3.92 2.50 1.81
N ASN A 217 -2.68 2.95 1.91
CA ASN A 217 -2.36 4.28 2.42
C ASN A 217 -1.18 4.91 1.66
N PRO A 218 -1.48 5.76 0.64
CA PRO A 218 -2.82 6.25 0.31
C PRO A 218 -3.59 5.40 -0.72
N LEU A 219 -4.90 5.43 -0.60
CA LEU A 219 -5.82 5.21 -1.69
C LEU A 219 -6.02 6.56 -2.38
N VAL A 220 -5.83 6.68 -3.68
CA VAL A 220 -5.91 7.96 -4.37
C VAL A 220 -7.10 8.05 -5.31
N LYS A 221 -7.66 9.26 -5.38
CA LYS A 221 -8.55 9.66 -6.45
C LYS A 221 -7.70 10.30 -7.54
N ALA A 222 -7.70 9.72 -8.73
CA ALA A 222 -7.02 10.27 -9.90
C ALA A 222 -7.79 11.45 -10.51
N GLY A 223 -7.15 12.20 -11.41
CA GLY A 223 -7.75 13.36 -12.05
C GLY A 223 -9.01 13.05 -12.86
N ASP A 224 -9.15 11.84 -13.40
CA ASP A 224 -10.35 11.34 -14.10
C ASP A 224 -11.44 10.79 -13.16
N GLY A 225 -11.18 10.78 -11.86
CA GLY A 225 -12.08 10.29 -10.82
C GLY A 225 -11.93 8.79 -10.49
N ALA A 226 -11.05 8.06 -11.14
CA ALA A 226 -10.77 6.67 -10.80
C ALA A 226 -10.14 6.57 -9.40
N MET A 227 -10.50 5.52 -8.65
CA MET A 227 -9.87 5.20 -7.38
C MET A 227 -8.74 4.19 -7.63
N ILE A 228 -7.53 4.49 -7.13
CA ILE A 228 -6.32 3.71 -7.39
C ILE A 228 -5.60 3.41 -6.07
N ALA A 229 -5.24 2.17 -5.82
CA ALA A 229 -4.40 1.79 -4.68
C ALA A 229 -2.93 2.14 -4.97
N LEU A 230 -2.43 3.21 -4.36
CA LEU A 230 -1.07 3.70 -4.58
C LEU A 230 -0.03 3.03 -3.68
N ASP A 231 -0.45 2.43 -2.58
CA ASP A 231 0.36 1.54 -1.74
C ASP A 231 -0.45 0.28 -1.43
N SER A 232 0.22 -0.75 -0.93
CA SER A 232 -0.44 -1.94 -0.42
C SER A 232 0.35 -2.55 0.73
N LYS A 233 -0.34 -2.85 1.81
CA LYS A 233 0.18 -3.60 2.94
C LYS A 233 -0.82 -4.71 3.25
N ILE A 234 -0.41 -5.95 3.05
CA ILE A 234 -1.26 -7.13 3.19
C ILE A 234 -0.61 -8.09 4.17
N SER A 235 -1.41 -8.55 5.13
CA SER A 235 -1.05 -9.65 6.03
C SER A 235 -2.08 -10.75 5.90
N PHE A 236 -1.61 -11.99 6.00
CA PHE A 236 -2.46 -13.18 5.89
C PHE A 236 -2.57 -13.87 7.25
N ASP A 237 -3.62 -14.68 7.40
CA ASP A 237 -3.75 -15.58 8.54
C ASP A 237 -2.80 -16.78 8.39
N ASP A 238 -1.84 -16.90 9.28
CA ASP A 238 -0.87 -18.02 9.29
C ASP A 238 -1.56 -19.38 9.46
N ASN A 239 -2.70 -19.43 10.15
CA ASN A 239 -3.43 -20.67 10.35
C ASN A 239 -4.06 -21.19 9.05
N ALA A 240 -4.24 -20.33 8.05
CA ALA A 240 -4.77 -20.69 6.73
C ALA A 240 -3.68 -21.06 5.72
N SER A 241 -2.40 -21.05 6.09
CA SER A 241 -1.28 -21.31 5.16
C SER A 241 -1.38 -22.65 4.43
N PHE A 242 -1.97 -23.66 5.04
CA PHE A 242 -2.18 -24.97 4.42
C PHE A 242 -3.09 -24.93 3.18
N ARG A 243 -3.95 -23.92 3.05
CA ARG A 243 -4.85 -23.70 1.89
C ARG A 243 -4.20 -22.89 0.78
N HIS A 244 -3.05 -22.26 1.06
CA HIS A 244 -2.38 -21.33 0.15
C HIS A 244 -0.91 -21.71 -0.05
N PRO A 245 -0.62 -22.82 -0.76
CA PRO A 245 0.76 -23.31 -0.97
C PRO A 245 1.63 -22.38 -1.81
N TRP A 246 1.06 -21.33 -2.40
CA TRP A 246 1.74 -20.29 -3.19
C TRP A 246 2.33 -19.14 -2.34
N ARG A 247 2.07 -19.10 -1.05
CA ARG A 247 2.58 -18.10 -0.09
C ARG A 247 4.00 -18.38 0.34
#